data_de5d9769ed766657d7ca60f06077ec6b
#
_entry.id   de5d9769ed766657d7ca60f06077ec6b
#
_cell.length_a   1.000
_cell.length_b   1.000
_cell.length_c   1.000
_cell.angle_alpha   90.00
_cell.angle_beta   90.00
_cell.angle_gamma   90.00
#
_symmetry.space_group_name_H-M   'P 1'
#
loop_
_entity.id
_entity.type
_entity.pdbx_description
1 polymer ?
#
loop_
_entity_poly.entity_id
_entity_poly.type
_entity_poly.pdbx_seq_one_letter_code
_entity_poly.pdbx_strand_id
1 'polypeptide(L)'
;MENEYIIEMLNITKEFPGIKANDNITLQLKKGEIHALLGENGAGKSTLMSILFGLYQPTSGIIKKNGQEVHINTPNDANDLNIGMVHQHFKLVECFSVLDNIILGVEPTKGLFLEKKNARAKVMELSEKYGLMVDPDALISDITVDMQQRTEILKMLYRDNEILIFDEPTAVLTPQEIDELMKIMKNLAKEGKSILFITHKLNEIMEVADRCTILRKGKYIGTVNISETSKEELSRMMVGRNVSFSVNKKPSKPGDTVLKVEHMTVPSKVHGNNAVKDVSFNVRKGEIVCIAGIDGNGQSEFVQGLTGLEKVSGGKILFNGQDITKASIRDRSKMGMSHIPEDRHKHGLVLDYSIEQNMVLQRYWQPEFESFGFIKSKAVREYAERLIEQYDVRSGQGPVTITRSMSGGNQQKAIIAREIDKDPDLLVAVQPTRGLDVGAIEYIHSQLVAQRDKGKAVLLVSLELDEVMDVSDRILVMYEGELVGQLDPKTVSVEELGLYMAGAKRDPVPEEV
;
A
#
# COMPACT_ATOMS: atom_id res chain seq x y z
N MET A 1 36.69 17.15 -17.86
CA MET A 1 36.22 16.11 -16.93
C MET A 1 34.74 15.91 -17.23
N GLU A 2 34.34 14.75 -17.71
CA GLU A 2 32.94 14.43 -17.87
C GLU A 2 32.27 14.53 -16.49
N ASN A 3 31.12 15.17 -16.44
CA ASN A 3 30.40 15.34 -15.19
C ASN A 3 29.84 13.98 -14.77
N GLU A 4 30.24 13.47 -13.61
CA GLU A 4 29.85 12.16 -13.11
C GLU A 4 28.33 12.06 -12.85
N TYR A 5 27.69 13.22 -12.57
CA TYR A 5 26.28 13.28 -12.24
C TYR A 5 25.45 13.90 -13.38
N ILE A 6 24.40 13.17 -13.77
CA ILE A 6 23.43 13.66 -14.78
C ILE A 6 22.44 14.65 -14.14
N ILE A 7 22.01 14.39 -12.89
CA ILE A 7 21.18 15.28 -12.06
C ILE A 7 21.83 15.49 -10.70
N GLU A 8 21.83 16.73 -10.26
CA GLU A 8 22.21 17.13 -8.91
C GLU A 8 21.12 18.05 -8.35
N MET A 9 20.49 17.65 -7.28
CA MET A 9 19.61 18.48 -6.46
C MET A 9 20.40 18.84 -5.21
N LEU A 10 20.81 20.11 -5.08
CA LEU A 10 21.75 20.54 -4.04
C LEU A 10 21.06 21.44 -3.02
N ASN A 11 21.11 21.03 -1.75
CA ASN A 11 20.58 21.78 -0.61
C ASN A 11 19.09 22.17 -0.77
N ILE A 12 18.29 21.27 -1.33
CA ILE A 12 16.88 21.50 -1.61
C ILE A 12 16.09 21.60 -0.30
N THR A 13 15.42 22.72 -0.13
CA THR A 13 14.47 22.93 0.96
C THR A 13 13.10 23.24 0.38
N LYS A 14 12.05 22.60 0.93
CA LYS A 14 10.65 22.88 0.60
C LYS A 14 9.84 23.04 1.87
N GLU A 15 9.25 24.21 2.01
CA GLU A 15 8.37 24.55 3.12
C GLU A 15 6.94 24.71 2.61
N PHE A 16 6.00 24.15 3.36
CA PHE A 16 4.57 24.38 3.25
C PHE A 16 4.09 25.04 4.56
N PRO A 17 2.91 25.67 4.60
CA PRO A 17 2.40 26.25 5.84
C PRO A 17 2.40 25.25 6.99
N GLY A 18 3.24 25.49 8.00
CA GLY A 18 3.36 24.62 9.19
C GLY A 18 4.22 23.36 9.05
N ILE A 19 4.76 23.04 7.87
CA ILE A 19 5.58 21.83 7.66
C ILE A 19 6.78 22.15 6.75
N LYS A 20 7.97 21.72 7.17
CA LYS A 20 9.16 21.66 6.32
C LYS A 20 9.26 20.24 5.74
N ALA A 21 8.79 20.05 4.50
CA ALA A 21 8.73 18.74 3.86
C ALA A 21 10.13 18.24 3.42
N ASN A 22 11.00 19.14 2.97
CA ASN A 22 12.41 18.87 2.67
C ASN A 22 13.26 19.93 3.35
N ASP A 23 14.32 19.53 4.02
CA ASP A 23 15.22 20.39 4.79
C ASP A 23 16.67 20.12 4.38
N ASN A 24 17.19 20.97 3.49
CA ASN A 24 18.58 20.93 3.03
C ASN A 24 18.99 19.56 2.43
N ILE A 25 18.19 19.01 1.52
CA ILE A 25 18.43 17.69 0.93
C ILE A 25 19.35 17.82 -0.28
N THR A 26 20.35 16.94 -0.34
CA THR A 26 21.19 16.75 -1.52
C THR A 26 20.97 15.36 -2.09
N LEU A 27 20.61 15.29 -3.38
CA LEU A 27 20.44 14.07 -4.16
C LEU A 27 21.22 14.18 -5.45
N GLN A 28 22.06 13.18 -5.74
CA GLN A 28 22.93 13.18 -6.92
C GLN A 28 22.78 11.84 -7.66
N LEU A 29 22.29 11.89 -8.89
CA LEU A 29 22.09 10.76 -9.79
C LEU A 29 23.25 10.67 -10.78
N LYS A 30 23.93 9.55 -10.85
CA LYS A 30 24.95 9.28 -11.87
C LYS A 30 24.33 8.87 -13.20
N LYS A 31 25.07 9.03 -14.27
CA LYS A 31 24.63 8.61 -15.59
C LYS A 31 24.57 7.09 -15.68
N GLY A 32 23.42 6.55 -16.11
CA GLY A 32 23.22 5.10 -16.31
C GLY A 32 23.09 4.29 -15.02
N GLU A 33 22.92 4.93 -13.84
CA GLU A 33 22.68 4.21 -12.60
C GLU A 33 21.18 4.09 -12.28
N ILE A 34 20.85 3.09 -11.48
CA ILE A 34 19.57 2.98 -10.77
C ILE A 34 19.80 3.44 -9.33
N HIS A 35 19.30 4.64 -9.03
CA HIS A 35 19.43 5.26 -7.72
C HIS A 35 18.12 5.18 -6.95
N ALA A 36 18.11 4.46 -5.84
CA ALA A 36 16.95 4.37 -4.98
C ALA A 36 16.81 5.58 -4.05
N LEU A 37 15.57 6.00 -3.82
CA LEU A 37 15.22 7.00 -2.79
C LEU A 37 14.35 6.34 -1.73
N LEU A 38 14.94 6.07 -0.57
CA LEU A 38 14.32 5.35 0.54
C LEU A 38 13.92 6.31 1.67
N GLY A 39 12.82 6.02 2.33
CA GLY A 39 12.37 6.73 3.53
C GLY A 39 10.95 6.33 3.90
N GLU A 40 10.58 6.58 5.15
CA GLU A 40 9.20 6.38 5.62
C GLU A 40 8.20 7.26 4.88
N ASN A 41 6.90 6.96 5.01
CA ASN A 41 5.84 7.81 4.51
C ASN A 41 5.90 9.19 5.20
N GLY A 42 5.83 10.26 4.40
CA GLY A 42 6.04 11.62 4.91
C GLY A 42 7.53 12.03 5.09
N ALA A 43 8.49 11.21 4.68
CA ALA A 43 9.92 11.56 4.72
C ALA A 43 10.32 12.62 3.67
N GLY A 44 9.40 13.02 2.77
CA GLY A 44 9.66 14.06 1.77
C GLY A 44 10.06 13.54 0.38
N LYS A 45 10.02 12.21 0.13
CA LYS A 45 10.42 11.58 -1.14
C LYS A 45 9.63 12.11 -2.34
N SER A 46 8.31 11.95 -2.33
CA SER A 46 7.44 12.40 -3.44
C SER A 46 7.45 13.93 -3.59
N THR A 47 7.67 14.68 -2.50
CA THR A 47 7.86 16.14 -2.58
C THR A 47 9.15 16.48 -3.33
N LEU A 48 10.26 15.79 -3.04
CA LEU A 48 11.53 16.00 -3.71
C LEU A 48 11.43 15.67 -5.21
N MET A 49 10.76 14.59 -5.56
CA MET A 49 10.54 14.22 -6.97
C MET A 49 9.56 15.17 -7.67
N SER A 50 8.54 15.65 -6.97
CA SER A 50 7.64 16.69 -7.50
C SER A 50 8.35 18.00 -7.80
N ILE A 51 9.42 18.32 -7.06
CA ILE A 51 10.29 19.46 -7.37
C ILE A 51 11.10 19.17 -8.64
N LEU A 52 11.70 17.98 -8.77
CA LEU A 52 12.47 17.60 -9.94
C LEU A 52 11.61 17.53 -11.21
N PHE A 53 10.32 17.16 -11.07
CA PHE A 53 9.37 17.08 -12.18
C PHE A 53 8.59 18.39 -12.41
N GLY A 54 8.90 19.49 -11.68
CA GLY A 54 8.30 20.81 -11.91
C GLY A 54 6.88 21.00 -11.38
N LEU A 55 6.39 20.09 -10.53
CA LEU A 55 5.07 20.23 -9.88
C LEU A 55 5.13 21.20 -8.68
N TYR A 56 6.29 21.29 -8.03
CA TYR A 56 6.55 22.23 -6.95
C TYR A 56 7.87 22.97 -7.20
N GLN A 57 7.93 24.24 -6.73
CA GLN A 57 9.18 24.98 -6.70
C GLN A 57 9.88 24.77 -5.36
N PRO A 58 11.20 24.59 -5.32
CA PRO A 58 11.95 24.59 -4.07
C PRO A 58 11.84 25.96 -3.40
N THR A 59 11.84 25.99 -2.06
CA THR A 59 11.95 27.24 -1.29
C THR A 59 13.38 27.76 -1.35
N SER A 60 14.37 26.86 -1.38
CA SER A 60 15.79 27.15 -1.60
C SER A 60 16.52 25.92 -2.13
N GLY A 61 17.74 26.11 -2.62
CA GLY A 61 18.56 25.10 -3.26
C GLY A 61 18.57 25.26 -4.77
N ILE A 62 19.40 24.45 -5.45
CA ILE A 62 19.59 24.50 -6.90
C ILE A 62 19.51 23.12 -7.51
N ILE A 63 19.06 23.05 -8.76
CA ILE A 63 19.04 21.82 -9.56
C ILE A 63 20.04 22.02 -10.71
N LYS A 64 20.88 20.99 -10.94
CA LYS A 64 21.80 20.98 -12.09
C LYS A 64 21.53 19.75 -12.93
N LYS A 65 21.59 19.91 -14.25
CA LYS A 65 21.66 18.81 -15.23
C LYS A 65 23.02 18.87 -15.94
N ASN A 66 23.76 17.77 -15.94
CA ASN A 66 25.11 17.69 -16.52
C ASN A 66 26.03 18.83 -16.02
N GLY A 67 25.93 19.23 -14.73
CA GLY A 67 26.70 20.28 -14.10
C GLY A 67 26.23 21.72 -14.37
N GLN A 68 25.25 21.92 -15.25
CA GLN A 68 24.67 23.23 -15.53
C GLN A 68 23.39 23.44 -14.70
N GLU A 69 23.26 24.60 -14.07
CA GLU A 69 22.07 24.97 -13.33
C GLU A 69 20.85 25.07 -14.27
N VAL A 70 19.75 24.46 -13.87
CA VAL A 70 18.49 24.45 -14.61
C VAL A 70 17.33 24.86 -13.72
N HIS A 71 16.36 25.55 -14.31
CA HIS A 71 15.12 25.94 -13.64
C HIS A 71 13.97 25.12 -14.20
N ILE A 72 13.33 24.34 -13.36
CA ILE A 72 12.21 23.46 -13.72
C ILE A 72 10.96 24.02 -13.03
N ASN A 73 10.16 24.80 -13.76
CA ASN A 73 8.99 25.49 -13.22
C ASN A 73 7.69 24.71 -13.49
N THR A 74 7.69 23.89 -14.53
CA THR A 74 6.53 23.12 -15.00
C THR A 74 6.96 21.70 -15.40
N PRO A 75 6.03 20.74 -15.49
CA PRO A 75 6.32 19.42 -16.05
C PRO A 75 6.81 19.45 -17.50
N ASN A 76 6.46 20.48 -18.27
CA ASN A 76 6.97 20.65 -19.64
C ASN A 76 8.47 20.95 -19.64
N ASP A 77 8.96 21.81 -18.70
CA ASP A 77 10.39 22.08 -18.57
C ASP A 77 11.16 20.80 -18.20
N ALA A 78 10.57 19.92 -17.36
CA ALA A 78 11.16 18.63 -17.04
C ALA A 78 11.22 17.70 -18.28
N ASN A 79 10.17 17.65 -19.07
CA ASN A 79 10.14 16.87 -20.32
C ASN A 79 11.16 17.41 -21.35
N ASP A 80 11.30 18.74 -21.49
CA ASP A 80 12.29 19.38 -22.36
C ASP A 80 13.74 19.07 -21.92
N LEU A 81 13.91 18.77 -20.63
CA LEU A 81 15.14 18.26 -20.06
C LEU A 81 15.24 16.72 -20.09
N ASN A 82 14.40 16.04 -20.85
CA ASN A 82 14.34 14.57 -20.97
C ASN A 82 14.17 13.86 -19.62
N ILE A 83 13.38 14.43 -18.70
CA ILE A 83 13.01 13.83 -17.42
C ILE A 83 11.57 13.34 -17.53
N GLY A 84 11.34 12.03 -17.38
CA GLY A 84 10.02 11.41 -17.37
C GLY A 84 9.69 10.85 -15.98
N MET A 85 8.39 10.78 -15.64
CA MET A 85 7.94 10.26 -14.36
C MET A 85 6.72 9.35 -14.51
N VAL A 86 6.80 8.16 -13.91
CA VAL A 86 5.64 7.30 -13.59
C VAL A 86 5.20 7.65 -12.19
N HIS A 87 3.95 8.08 -12.06
CA HIS A 87 3.37 8.49 -10.79
C HIS A 87 2.79 7.29 -10.03
N GLN A 88 2.77 7.36 -8.71
CA GLN A 88 2.14 6.38 -7.82
C GLN A 88 0.66 6.14 -8.18
N HIS A 89 -0.08 7.19 -8.57
CA HIS A 89 -1.43 7.10 -9.14
C HIS A 89 -1.33 7.49 -10.61
N PHE A 90 -1.63 6.57 -11.50
CA PHE A 90 -1.51 6.75 -12.94
C PHE A 90 -2.23 8.01 -13.42
N LYS A 91 -1.58 8.73 -14.33
CA LYS A 91 -2.12 9.95 -14.93
C LYS A 91 -2.59 9.67 -16.35
N LEU A 92 -3.41 8.60 -16.46
CA LEU A 92 -4.04 8.20 -17.72
C LEU A 92 -5.47 8.75 -17.82
N VAL A 93 -5.90 9.03 -19.03
CA VAL A 93 -7.26 9.47 -19.35
C VAL A 93 -8.09 8.23 -19.67
N GLU A 94 -9.04 7.88 -18.82
CA GLU A 94 -9.78 6.61 -18.86
C GLU A 94 -10.56 6.40 -20.16
N CYS A 95 -11.14 7.45 -20.73
CA CYS A 95 -11.91 7.39 -21.97
C CYS A 95 -11.05 7.43 -23.26
N PHE A 96 -9.72 7.46 -23.14
CA PHE A 96 -8.79 7.43 -24.26
C PHE A 96 -8.22 6.02 -24.45
N SER A 97 -7.80 5.72 -25.69
CA SER A 97 -7.06 4.49 -25.97
C SER A 97 -5.66 4.54 -25.35
N VAL A 98 -5.03 3.36 -25.23
CA VAL A 98 -3.61 3.22 -24.83
C VAL A 98 -2.73 4.10 -25.72
N LEU A 99 -2.90 4.02 -27.06
CA LEU A 99 -2.14 4.83 -28.00
C LEU A 99 -2.33 6.33 -27.77
N ASP A 100 -3.58 6.78 -27.59
CA ASP A 100 -3.88 8.20 -27.41
C ASP A 100 -3.29 8.73 -26.10
N ASN A 101 -3.25 7.92 -25.04
CA ASN A 101 -2.58 8.29 -23.78
C ASN A 101 -1.07 8.39 -23.92
N ILE A 102 -0.44 7.49 -24.68
CA ILE A 102 1.02 7.50 -24.89
C ILE A 102 1.45 8.75 -25.66
N ILE A 103 0.72 9.13 -26.70
CA ILE A 103 1.08 10.28 -27.56
C ILE A 103 0.58 11.63 -27.03
N LEU A 104 -0.26 11.64 -26.01
CA LEU A 104 -0.88 12.85 -25.45
C LEU A 104 0.17 13.90 -25.08
N GLY A 105 0.08 15.10 -25.66
CA GLY A 105 1.00 16.22 -25.47
C GLY A 105 2.29 16.16 -26.30
N VAL A 106 2.45 15.12 -27.15
CA VAL A 106 3.53 14.99 -28.16
C VAL A 106 2.98 14.37 -29.45
N GLU A 107 1.73 14.72 -29.77
CA GLU A 107 1.01 14.15 -30.89
C GLU A 107 1.71 14.43 -32.22
N PRO A 108 2.07 13.40 -33.00
CA PRO A 108 2.62 13.61 -34.33
C PRO A 108 1.53 14.15 -35.28
N THR A 109 1.84 15.23 -35.95
CA THR A 109 0.91 15.88 -36.90
C THR A 109 1.44 15.91 -38.31
N LYS A 110 0.54 15.77 -39.27
CA LYS A 110 0.80 16.04 -40.70
C LYS A 110 -0.16 17.12 -41.17
N GLY A 111 0.36 18.35 -41.14
CA GLY A 111 -0.46 19.54 -41.35
C GLY A 111 -1.43 19.74 -40.17
N LEU A 112 -2.74 19.73 -40.44
CA LEU A 112 -3.80 19.90 -39.45
C LEU A 112 -4.34 18.58 -38.87
N PHE A 113 -3.80 17.43 -39.29
CA PHE A 113 -4.31 16.12 -38.91
C PHE A 113 -3.29 15.35 -38.03
N LEU A 114 -3.80 14.57 -37.08
CA LEU A 114 -3.01 13.64 -36.28
C LEU A 114 -2.52 12.47 -37.14
N GLU A 115 -1.22 12.15 -37.05
CA GLU A 115 -0.62 11.01 -37.77
C GLU A 115 -0.41 9.83 -36.83
N LYS A 116 -1.47 9.10 -36.49
CA LYS A 116 -1.41 7.98 -35.54
C LYS A 116 -0.67 6.75 -36.07
N LYS A 117 -0.50 6.58 -37.42
CA LYS A 117 0.08 5.37 -38.00
C LYS A 117 1.55 5.16 -37.56
N ASN A 118 2.37 6.19 -37.66
CA ASN A 118 3.79 6.11 -37.28
C ASN A 118 3.95 6.03 -35.76
N ALA A 119 3.10 6.75 -35.02
CA ALA A 119 3.06 6.65 -33.57
C ALA A 119 2.76 5.22 -33.10
N ARG A 120 1.75 4.59 -33.71
CA ARG A 120 1.39 3.18 -33.43
C ARG A 120 2.55 2.24 -33.71
N ALA A 121 3.24 2.39 -34.82
CA ALA A 121 4.38 1.56 -35.16
C ALA A 121 5.51 1.69 -34.12
N LYS A 122 5.83 2.94 -33.69
CA LYS A 122 6.83 3.20 -32.66
C LYS A 122 6.41 2.62 -31.31
N VAL A 123 5.14 2.75 -30.91
CA VAL A 123 4.62 2.17 -29.66
C VAL A 123 4.74 0.65 -29.66
N MET A 124 4.36 0.01 -30.78
CA MET A 124 4.48 -1.46 -30.92
C MET A 124 5.93 -1.93 -30.88
N GLU A 125 6.85 -1.22 -31.54
CA GLU A 125 8.28 -1.50 -31.50
C GLU A 125 8.82 -1.42 -30.05
N LEU A 126 8.47 -0.37 -29.30
CA LEU A 126 8.88 -0.21 -27.90
C LEU A 126 8.24 -1.29 -27.00
N SER A 127 6.95 -1.59 -27.22
CA SER A 127 6.22 -2.63 -26.51
C SER A 127 6.90 -3.99 -26.66
N GLU A 128 7.28 -4.36 -27.89
CA GLU A 128 7.97 -5.61 -28.18
C GLU A 128 9.40 -5.62 -27.63
N LYS A 129 10.15 -4.52 -27.85
CA LYS A 129 11.53 -4.39 -27.40
C LYS A 129 11.69 -4.58 -25.89
N TYR A 130 10.78 -4.03 -25.09
CA TYR A 130 10.87 -4.06 -23.62
C TYR A 130 9.95 -5.09 -22.95
N GLY A 131 9.21 -5.89 -23.75
CA GLY A 131 8.26 -6.87 -23.22
C GLY A 131 7.03 -6.25 -22.56
N LEU A 132 6.74 -4.97 -22.82
CA LEU A 132 5.61 -4.21 -22.29
C LEU A 132 4.38 -4.38 -23.21
N MET A 133 3.89 -5.61 -23.34
CA MET A 133 2.79 -5.91 -24.27
C MET A 133 1.51 -5.17 -23.89
N VAL A 134 0.98 -4.38 -24.83
CA VAL A 134 -0.29 -3.66 -24.70
C VAL A 134 -1.06 -3.71 -26.02
N ASP A 135 -2.39 -3.58 -25.95
CA ASP A 135 -3.23 -3.32 -27.12
C ASP A 135 -3.38 -1.80 -27.31
N PRO A 136 -2.82 -1.20 -28.37
CA PRO A 136 -2.90 0.25 -28.60
C PRO A 136 -4.32 0.81 -28.75
N ASP A 137 -5.29 -0.02 -29.12
CA ASP A 137 -6.67 0.40 -29.35
C ASP A 137 -7.58 0.19 -28.13
N ALA A 138 -7.13 -0.57 -27.11
CA ALA A 138 -7.90 -0.77 -25.90
C ALA A 138 -8.10 0.55 -25.14
N LEU A 139 -9.29 0.75 -24.57
CA LEU A 139 -9.54 1.89 -23.68
C LEU A 139 -8.87 1.65 -22.31
N ILE A 140 -8.38 2.72 -21.72
CA ILE A 140 -7.75 2.64 -20.39
C ILE A 140 -8.74 2.13 -19.33
N SER A 141 -10.03 2.48 -19.45
CA SER A 141 -11.09 1.97 -18.55
C SER A 141 -11.25 0.44 -18.58
N ASP A 142 -10.85 -0.21 -19.66
CA ASP A 142 -11.13 -1.62 -19.94
C ASP A 142 -9.92 -2.54 -19.70
N ILE A 143 -8.76 -1.95 -19.41
CA ILE A 143 -7.51 -2.69 -19.18
C ILE A 143 -7.19 -2.82 -17.68
N THR A 144 -6.44 -3.85 -17.34
CA THR A 144 -5.99 -4.14 -15.98
C THR A 144 -4.96 -3.11 -15.47
N VAL A 145 -4.75 -3.07 -14.17
CA VAL A 145 -3.85 -2.09 -13.52
C VAL A 145 -2.40 -2.26 -14.00
N ASP A 146 -1.93 -3.49 -14.21
CA ASP A 146 -0.61 -3.78 -14.77
C ASP A 146 -0.47 -3.25 -16.20
N MET A 147 -1.51 -3.39 -17.04
CA MET A 147 -1.52 -2.81 -18.39
C MET A 147 -1.53 -1.27 -18.37
N GLN A 148 -2.20 -0.65 -17.39
CA GLN A 148 -2.13 0.80 -17.19
C GLN A 148 -0.70 1.23 -16.85
N GLN A 149 -0.02 0.47 -15.99
CA GLN A 149 1.38 0.73 -15.65
C GLN A 149 2.31 0.58 -16.85
N ARG A 150 2.17 -0.49 -17.64
CA ARG A 150 2.91 -0.68 -18.90
C ARG A 150 2.70 0.51 -19.85
N THR A 151 1.48 1.03 -19.91
CA THR A 151 1.13 2.22 -20.69
C THR A 151 1.87 3.47 -20.22
N GLU A 152 1.96 3.71 -18.90
CA GLU A 152 2.73 4.84 -18.33
C GLU A 152 4.23 4.71 -18.61
N ILE A 153 4.79 3.50 -18.55
CA ILE A 153 6.20 3.26 -18.89
C ILE A 153 6.43 3.51 -20.38
N LEU A 154 5.57 2.99 -21.25
CA LEU A 154 5.65 3.22 -22.69
C LEU A 154 5.53 4.69 -23.06
N LYS A 155 4.72 5.45 -22.34
CA LYS A 155 4.58 6.91 -22.51
C LYS A 155 5.90 7.65 -22.26
N MET A 156 6.67 7.28 -21.22
CA MET A 156 8.01 7.82 -20.98
C MET A 156 8.99 7.40 -22.07
N LEU A 157 8.97 6.13 -22.47
CA LEU A 157 9.88 5.59 -23.49
C LEU A 157 9.59 6.16 -24.87
N TYR A 158 8.33 6.42 -25.21
CA TYR A 158 7.93 7.05 -26.46
C TYR A 158 8.51 8.46 -26.61
N ARG A 159 8.65 9.21 -25.50
CA ARG A 159 9.25 10.55 -25.44
C ARG A 159 10.78 10.54 -25.44
N ASP A 160 11.39 9.35 -25.41
CA ASP A 160 12.84 9.12 -25.35
C ASP A 160 13.54 9.82 -24.16
N ASN A 161 12.87 9.86 -23.01
CA ASN A 161 13.43 10.45 -21.82
C ASN A 161 14.74 9.74 -21.42
N GLU A 162 15.73 10.54 -20.96
CA GLU A 162 17.05 10.07 -20.53
C GLU A 162 17.05 9.72 -19.03
N ILE A 163 16.23 10.44 -18.25
CA ILE A 163 16.07 10.28 -16.80
C ILE A 163 14.65 9.83 -16.53
N LEU A 164 14.50 8.69 -15.85
CA LEU A 164 13.24 8.05 -15.57
C LEU A 164 12.99 8.01 -14.06
N ILE A 165 11.89 8.57 -13.61
CA ILE A 165 11.46 8.58 -12.21
C ILE A 165 10.32 7.57 -12.06
N PHE A 166 10.48 6.58 -11.17
CA PHE A 166 9.46 5.61 -10.79
C PHE A 166 9.06 5.86 -9.34
N ASP A 167 7.83 6.34 -9.11
CA ASP A 167 7.32 6.62 -7.75
C ASP A 167 6.39 5.50 -7.31
N GLU A 168 6.90 4.61 -6.43
CA GLU A 168 6.23 3.42 -5.87
C GLU A 168 5.55 2.54 -6.95
N PRO A 169 6.26 2.12 -8.01
CA PRO A 169 5.63 1.46 -9.15
C PRO A 169 5.15 0.03 -8.86
N THR A 170 5.49 -0.55 -7.72
CA THR A 170 5.21 -1.95 -7.37
C THR A 170 4.03 -2.13 -6.41
N ALA A 171 3.34 -1.04 -6.08
CA ALA A 171 2.31 -1.05 -5.03
C ALA A 171 1.09 -1.94 -5.34
N VAL A 172 0.84 -2.22 -6.63
CA VAL A 172 -0.34 -2.94 -7.13
C VAL A 172 0.00 -4.16 -7.98
N LEU A 173 1.28 -4.55 -8.02
CA LEU A 173 1.79 -5.64 -8.85
C LEU A 173 1.91 -6.96 -8.10
N THR A 174 1.73 -8.06 -8.84
CA THR A 174 2.08 -9.40 -8.37
C THR A 174 3.61 -9.57 -8.26
N PRO A 175 4.10 -10.56 -7.50
CA PRO A 175 5.54 -10.84 -7.44
C PRO A 175 6.19 -11.06 -8.80
N GLN A 176 5.53 -11.78 -9.70
CA GLN A 176 6.03 -12.06 -11.05
C GLN A 176 6.14 -10.77 -11.88
N GLU A 177 5.16 -9.87 -11.77
CA GLU A 177 5.17 -8.57 -12.43
C GLU A 177 6.24 -7.64 -11.84
N ILE A 178 6.48 -7.71 -10.53
CA ILE A 178 7.59 -7.00 -9.86
C ILE A 178 8.93 -7.46 -10.44
N ASP A 179 9.17 -8.77 -10.55
CA ASP A 179 10.38 -9.33 -11.13
C ASP A 179 10.59 -8.89 -12.59
N GLU A 180 9.50 -8.84 -13.38
CA GLU A 180 9.53 -8.33 -14.76
C GLU A 180 9.92 -6.85 -14.80
N LEU A 181 9.31 -6.02 -13.95
CA LEU A 181 9.60 -4.60 -13.86
C LEU A 181 11.07 -4.36 -13.45
N MET A 182 11.59 -5.12 -12.45
CA MET A 182 13.00 -5.03 -12.05
C MET A 182 13.94 -5.36 -13.21
N LYS A 183 13.61 -6.37 -14.02
CA LYS A 183 14.39 -6.72 -15.23
C LYS A 183 14.34 -5.60 -16.28
N ILE A 184 13.17 -4.99 -16.50
CA ILE A 184 13.00 -3.86 -17.42
C ILE A 184 13.87 -2.68 -16.97
N MET A 185 13.85 -2.32 -15.69
CA MET A 185 14.67 -1.22 -15.14
C MET A 185 16.17 -1.50 -15.33
N LYS A 186 16.63 -2.72 -15.03
CA LYS A 186 18.02 -3.13 -15.26
C LYS A 186 18.43 -3.03 -16.75
N ASN A 187 17.53 -3.38 -17.66
CA ASN A 187 17.78 -3.29 -19.09
C ASN A 187 17.87 -1.83 -19.56
N LEU A 188 16.95 -0.98 -19.11
CA LEU A 188 16.95 0.46 -19.39
C LEU A 188 18.24 1.14 -18.90
N ALA A 189 18.71 0.80 -17.69
CA ALA A 189 19.97 1.31 -17.16
C ALA A 189 21.17 0.86 -18.00
N LYS A 190 21.21 -0.41 -18.46
CA LYS A 190 22.23 -0.91 -19.38
C LYS A 190 22.23 -0.21 -20.73
N GLU A 191 21.08 0.30 -21.20
CA GLU A 191 20.96 1.12 -22.40
C GLU A 191 21.37 2.58 -22.17
N GLY A 192 21.79 2.94 -20.94
CA GLY A 192 22.28 4.27 -20.59
C GLY A 192 21.21 5.21 -20.03
N LYS A 193 19.98 4.74 -19.79
CA LYS A 193 18.97 5.51 -19.07
C LYS A 193 19.35 5.60 -17.59
N SER A 194 19.11 6.75 -16.95
CA SER A 194 19.37 6.96 -15.53
C SER A 194 18.06 6.92 -14.78
N ILE A 195 17.98 6.14 -13.70
CA ILE A 195 16.70 5.83 -13.04
C ILE A 195 16.72 6.31 -11.60
N LEU A 196 15.69 7.07 -11.21
CA LEU A 196 15.34 7.35 -9.81
C LEU A 196 14.16 6.45 -9.42
N PHE A 197 14.41 5.56 -8.47
CA PHE A 197 13.46 4.56 -8.03
C PHE A 197 13.03 4.82 -6.59
N ILE A 198 11.77 5.18 -6.39
CA ILE A 198 11.21 5.47 -5.07
C ILE A 198 10.41 4.26 -4.62
N THR A 199 10.81 3.69 -3.49
CA THR A 199 10.09 2.61 -2.84
C THR A 199 10.39 2.61 -1.34
N HIS A 200 9.53 1.99 -0.57
CA HIS A 200 9.77 1.68 0.85
C HIS A 200 10.08 0.19 1.05
N LYS A 201 10.04 -0.62 -0.02
CA LYS A 201 10.30 -2.06 0.00
C LYS A 201 11.79 -2.34 -0.17
N LEU A 202 12.43 -2.76 0.91
CA LEU A 202 13.89 -2.96 0.94
C LEU A 202 14.36 -4.08 0.01
N ASN A 203 13.53 -5.13 -0.20
CA ASN A 203 13.85 -6.22 -1.10
C ASN A 203 14.09 -5.73 -2.52
N GLU A 204 13.21 -4.85 -3.02
CA GLU A 204 13.30 -4.26 -4.36
C GLU A 204 14.56 -3.41 -4.52
N ILE A 205 14.91 -2.61 -3.50
CA ILE A 205 16.13 -1.79 -3.50
C ILE A 205 17.36 -2.66 -3.58
N MET A 206 17.45 -3.70 -2.73
CA MET A 206 18.59 -4.63 -2.70
C MET A 206 18.76 -5.38 -4.01
N GLU A 207 17.67 -5.61 -4.74
CA GLU A 207 17.70 -6.34 -6.00
C GLU A 207 18.18 -5.48 -7.17
N VAL A 208 17.71 -4.22 -7.28
CA VAL A 208 17.83 -3.47 -8.54
C VAL A 208 18.73 -2.24 -8.45
N ALA A 209 18.88 -1.61 -7.29
CA ALA A 209 19.57 -0.34 -7.17
C ALA A 209 21.10 -0.49 -7.06
N ASP A 210 21.82 0.49 -7.61
CA ASP A 210 23.27 0.61 -7.43
C ASP A 210 23.60 1.37 -6.14
N ARG A 211 22.86 2.48 -5.91
CA ARG A 211 23.00 3.35 -4.74
C ARG A 211 21.63 3.67 -4.16
N CYS A 212 21.61 4.01 -2.89
CA CYS A 212 20.40 4.40 -2.19
C CYS A 212 20.63 5.66 -1.35
N THR A 213 19.80 6.69 -1.57
CA THR A 213 19.72 7.87 -0.69
C THR A 213 18.59 7.69 0.29
N ILE A 214 18.85 7.89 1.57
CA ILE A 214 17.90 7.71 2.66
C ILE A 214 17.45 9.08 3.18
N LEU A 215 16.11 9.27 3.22
CA LEU A 215 15.48 10.43 3.83
C LEU A 215 14.73 10.02 5.10
N ARG A 216 14.78 10.87 6.12
CA ARG A 216 14.01 10.68 7.36
C ARG A 216 13.51 12.02 7.89
N LYS A 217 12.18 12.15 8.04
CA LYS A 217 11.53 13.38 8.55
C LYS A 217 11.97 14.64 7.80
N GLY A 218 12.00 14.58 6.49
CA GLY A 218 12.39 15.70 5.62
C GLY A 218 13.90 15.98 5.54
N LYS A 219 14.75 15.15 6.14
CA LYS A 219 16.21 15.35 6.19
C LYS A 219 16.97 14.26 5.45
N TYR A 220 18.08 14.64 4.84
CA TYR A 220 19.07 13.73 4.28
C TYR A 220 19.81 12.99 5.40
N ILE A 221 19.84 11.67 5.34
CA ILE A 221 20.53 10.81 6.32
C ILE A 221 21.86 10.31 5.78
N GLY A 222 21.89 9.95 4.50
CA GLY A 222 23.08 9.47 3.83
C GLY A 222 22.76 8.84 2.48
N THR A 223 23.81 8.59 1.69
CA THR A 223 23.76 7.81 0.47
C THR A 223 24.74 6.65 0.61
N VAL A 224 24.29 5.44 0.32
CA VAL A 224 25.09 4.20 0.43
C VAL A 224 25.12 3.45 -0.89
N ASN A 225 26.19 2.68 -1.12
CA ASN A 225 26.27 1.70 -2.20
C ASN A 225 25.53 0.43 -1.76
N ILE A 226 24.67 -0.12 -2.60
CA ILE A 226 23.88 -1.30 -2.26
C ILE A 226 24.78 -2.53 -2.06
N SER A 227 25.87 -2.63 -2.81
CA SER A 227 26.85 -3.71 -2.67
C SER A 227 27.59 -3.75 -1.32
N GLU A 228 27.54 -2.66 -0.54
CA GLU A 228 28.29 -2.47 0.70
C GLU A 228 27.36 -2.36 1.94
N THR A 229 26.05 -2.51 1.76
CA THR A 229 25.06 -2.35 2.84
C THR A 229 24.18 -3.58 3.00
N SER A 230 23.32 -3.59 4.02
CA SER A 230 22.34 -4.64 4.26
C SER A 230 20.93 -4.07 4.47
N LYS A 231 19.90 -4.93 4.41
CA LYS A 231 18.51 -4.54 4.69
C LYS A 231 18.36 -3.97 6.10
N GLU A 232 19.05 -4.54 7.07
CA GLU A 232 19.04 -4.13 8.47
C GLU A 232 19.63 -2.72 8.62
N GLU A 233 20.73 -2.43 7.89
CA GLU A 233 21.35 -1.12 7.91
C GLU A 233 20.46 -0.06 7.24
N LEU A 234 19.92 -0.34 6.05
CA LEU A 234 18.98 0.54 5.37
C LEU A 234 17.76 0.85 6.25
N SER A 235 17.21 -0.17 6.88
CA SER A 235 16.09 -0.01 7.83
C SER A 235 16.47 0.84 9.03
N ARG A 236 17.64 0.60 9.63
CA ARG A 236 18.13 1.40 10.76
C ARG A 236 18.30 2.88 10.38
N MET A 237 18.84 3.15 9.19
CA MET A 237 18.99 4.53 8.68
C MET A 237 17.64 5.19 8.45
N MET A 238 16.68 4.45 7.89
CA MET A 238 15.34 4.92 7.58
C MET A 238 14.52 5.25 8.84
N VAL A 239 14.48 4.32 9.82
CA VAL A 239 13.65 4.44 11.03
C VAL A 239 14.39 5.16 12.16
N GLY A 240 15.73 5.04 12.22
CA GLY A 240 16.58 5.63 13.26
C GLY A 240 16.75 4.77 14.50
N ARG A 241 16.28 3.52 14.48
CA ARG A 241 16.48 2.48 15.48
C ARG A 241 16.58 1.12 14.81
N ASN A 242 17.04 0.13 15.52
CA ASN A 242 16.96 -1.25 15.02
C ASN A 242 15.49 -1.65 14.89
N VAL A 243 15.14 -2.25 13.76
CA VAL A 243 13.81 -2.80 13.47
C VAL A 243 13.98 -4.29 13.20
N SER A 244 13.10 -5.10 13.77
CA SER A 244 13.03 -6.51 13.45
C SER A 244 11.97 -6.71 12.36
N PHE A 245 12.36 -7.22 11.21
CA PHE A 245 11.43 -7.60 10.14
C PHE A 245 10.74 -8.93 10.43
N SER A 246 11.38 -9.80 11.21
CA SER A 246 10.77 -11.07 11.62
C SER A 246 9.88 -10.86 12.85
N VAL A 247 8.63 -11.25 12.74
CA VAL A 247 7.71 -11.27 13.88
C VAL A 247 8.07 -12.47 14.76
N ASN A 248 8.55 -12.19 15.97
CA ASN A 248 8.83 -13.27 16.95
C ASN A 248 7.50 -13.78 17.50
N LYS A 249 6.99 -14.87 16.92
CA LYS A 249 5.75 -15.51 17.35
C LYS A 249 5.99 -16.92 17.88
N LYS A 250 5.30 -17.25 18.97
CA LYS A 250 5.29 -18.62 19.49
C LYS A 250 4.52 -19.54 18.54
N PRO A 251 4.75 -20.86 18.56
CA PRO A 251 3.89 -21.79 17.83
C PRO A 251 2.41 -21.58 18.22
N SER A 252 1.53 -21.51 17.24
CA SER A 252 0.10 -21.36 17.51
C SER A 252 -0.44 -22.58 18.24
N LYS A 253 -1.45 -22.37 19.09
CA LYS A 253 -2.18 -23.42 19.80
C LYS A 253 -3.66 -23.25 19.52
N PRO A 254 -4.12 -23.66 18.31
CA PRO A 254 -5.52 -23.49 17.94
C PRO A 254 -6.46 -24.22 18.92
N GLY A 255 -7.46 -23.46 19.41
CA GLY A 255 -8.51 -23.96 20.28
C GLY A 255 -9.83 -24.16 19.54
N ASP A 256 -10.96 -23.84 20.21
CA ASP A 256 -12.30 -23.95 19.64
C ASP A 256 -12.50 -22.99 18.47
N THR A 257 -13.37 -23.37 17.54
CA THR A 257 -13.78 -22.52 16.40
C THR A 257 -14.60 -21.32 16.90
N VAL A 258 -14.15 -20.13 16.56
CA VAL A 258 -14.81 -18.84 16.86
C VAL A 258 -15.66 -18.40 15.69
N LEU A 259 -15.10 -18.45 14.48
CA LEU A 259 -15.78 -18.11 13.24
C LEU A 259 -15.86 -19.35 12.34
N LYS A 260 -17.05 -19.63 11.82
CA LYS A 260 -17.25 -20.60 10.75
C LYS A 260 -18.07 -19.94 9.64
N VAL A 261 -17.53 -19.94 8.45
CA VAL A 261 -18.19 -19.47 7.23
C VAL A 261 -18.54 -20.68 6.38
N GLU A 262 -19.80 -20.81 6.00
CA GLU A 262 -20.32 -21.94 5.23
C GLU A 262 -20.98 -21.43 3.94
N HIS A 263 -20.42 -21.77 2.78
CA HIS A 263 -20.97 -21.50 1.44
C HIS A 263 -21.34 -20.02 1.20
N MET A 264 -20.55 -19.10 1.76
CA MET A 264 -20.84 -17.68 1.70
C MET A 264 -20.74 -17.13 0.28
N THR A 265 -21.80 -16.45 -0.14
CA THR A 265 -21.90 -15.80 -1.45
C THR A 265 -22.32 -14.34 -1.27
N VAL A 266 -21.58 -13.40 -1.91
CA VAL A 266 -21.85 -11.97 -1.86
C VAL A 266 -21.95 -11.42 -3.28
N PRO A 267 -23.03 -10.70 -3.65
CA PRO A 267 -23.18 -10.14 -4.99
C PRO A 267 -22.21 -8.97 -5.21
N SER A 268 -21.76 -8.80 -6.46
CA SER A 268 -21.00 -7.63 -6.87
C SER A 268 -21.93 -6.42 -7.02
N LYS A 269 -21.44 -5.24 -6.63
CA LYS A 269 -22.15 -3.96 -6.87
C LYS A 269 -21.95 -3.40 -8.27
N VAL A 270 -20.87 -3.81 -8.93
CA VAL A 270 -20.42 -3.24 -10.20
C VAL A 270 -20.83 -4.14 -11.36
N HIS A 271 -20.72 -5.45 -11.15
CA HIS A 271 -20.98 -6.46 -12.18
C HIS A 271 -22.18 -7.30 -11.76
N GLY A 272 -22.99 -7.77 -12.70
CA GLY A 272 -24.17 -8.58 -12.45
C GLY A 272 -23.89 -10.02 -11.96
N ASN A 273 -22.68 -10.33 -11.53
CA ASN A 273 -22.22 -11.60 -11.00
C ASN A 273 -21.96 -11.53 -9.48
N ASN A 274 -21.57 -12.65 -8.88
CA ASN A 274 -21.14 -12.70 -7.48
C ASN A 274 -19.67 -12.32 -7.36
N ALA A 275 -19.36 -11.41 -6.45
CA ALA A 275 -17.98 -11.04 -6.10
C ALA A 275 -17.33 -12.09 -5.18
N VAL A 276 -18.14 -12.76 -4.34
CA VAL A 276 -17.72 -13.91 -3.52
C VAL A 276 -18.58 -15.11 -3.88
N LYS A 277 -17.95 -16.25 -4.13
CA LYS A 277 -18.58 -17.44 -4.68
C LYS A 277 -18.28 -18.64 -3.78
N ASP A 278 -19.27 -19.08 -3.02
CA ASP A 278 -19.24 -20.36 -2.29
C ASP A 278 -18.05 -20.53 -1.33
N VAL A 279 -17.72 -19.49 -0.56
CA VAL A 279 -16.56 -19.48 0.33
C VAL A 279 -16.89 -20.18 1.65
N SER A 280 -16.07 -21.18 2.01
CA SER A 280 -16.18 -21.94 3.26
C SER A 280 -14.84 -22.06 3.96
N PHE A 281 -14.77 -21.70 5.25
CA PHE A 281 -13.59 -21.89 6.12
C PHE A 281 -13.94 -21.61 7.58
N ASN A 282 -12.98 -21.82 8.47
CA ASN A 282 -13.11 -21.48 9.89
C ASN A 282 -11.90 -20.67 10.41
N VAL A 283 -12.09 -20.01 11.58
CA VAL A 283 -11.01 -19.39 12.36
C VAL A 283 -11.16 -19.82 13.81
N ARG A 284 -10.07 -20.30 14.41
CA ARG A 284 -10.04 -20.84 15.77
C ARG A 284 -9.41 -19.87 16.77
N LYS A 285 -9.68 -20.05 18.05
CA LYS A 285 -8.98 -19.36 19.13
C LYS A 285 -7.48 -19.58 19.03
N GLY A 286 -6.67 -18.54 19.27
CA GLY A 286 -5.22 -18.64 19.27
C GLY A 286 -4.61 -18.87 17.89
N GLU A 287 -5.30 -18.47 16.81
CA GLU A 287 -4.90 -18.63 15.42
C GLU A 287 -5.03 -17.32 14.65
N ILE A 288 -4.05 -17.03 13.80
CA ILE A 288 -4.15 -16.00 12.76
C ILE A 288 -4.34 -16.69 11.42
N VAL A 289 -5.54 -16.58 10.86
CA VAL A 289 -5.84 -17.00 9.49
C VAL A 289 -5.74 -15.79 8.59
N CYS A 290 -4.95 -15.88 7.52
CA CYS A 290 -4.85 -14.83 6.53
C CYS A 290 -5.59 -15.21 5.25
N ILE A 291 -6.42 -14.30 4.73
CA ILE A 291 -6.91 -14.35 3.34
C ILE A 291 -5.96 -13.50 2.50
N ALA A 292 -5.13 -14.16 1.71
CA ALA A 292 -4.21 -13.55 0.75
C ALA A 292 -4.85 -13.44 -0.63
N GLY A 293 -4.38 -12.51 -1.45
CA GLY A 293 -4.84 -12.35 -2.83
C GLY A 293 -4.39 -11.02 -3.42
N ILE A 294 -4.75 -10.76 -4.67
CA ILE A 294 -4.53 -9.48 -5.35
C ILE A 294 -5.77 -8.61 -5.20
N ASP A 295 -5.62 -7.30 -5.22
CA ASP A 295 -6.74 -6.35 -5.13
C ASP A 295 -7.80 -6.63 -6.22
N GLY A 296 -9.07 -6.56 -5.84
CA GLY A 296 -10.19 -6.82 -6.75
C GLY A 296 -10.64 -8.30 -6.85
N ASN A 297 -10.04 -9.22 -6.12
CA ASN A 297 -10.40 -10.64 -6.14
C ASN A 297 -11.57 -11.02 -5.18
N GLY A 298 -12.29 -10.04 -4.61
CA GLY A 298 -13.47 -10.28 -3.78
C GLY A 298 -13.24 -10.20 -2.27
N GLN A 299 -12.02 -9.90 -1.81
CA GLN A 299 -11.68 -9.79 -0.39
C GLN A 299 -12.49 -8.69 0.32
N SER A 300 -12.63 -7.52 -0.30
CA SER A 300 -13.37 -6.40 0.26
C SER A 300 -14.86 -6.73 0.40
N GLU A 301 -15.47 -7.34 -0.62
CA GLU A 301 -16.87 -7.78 -0.58
C GLU A 301 -17.08 -8.90 0.44
N PHE A 302 -16.14 -9.83 0.54
CA PHE A 302 -16.14 -10.87 1.56
C PHE A 302 -16.18 -10.25 2.98
N VAL A 303 -15.28 -9.32 3.27
CA VAL A 303 -15.23 -8.64 4.58
C VAL A 303 -16.50 -7.83 4.83
N GLN A 304 -17.01 -7.12 3.84
CA GLN A 304 -18.26 -6.36 3.96
C GLN A 304 -19.45 -7.28 4.31
N GLY A 305 -19.55 -8.45 3.68
CA GLY A 305 -20.53 -9.46 4.02
C GLY A 305 -20.33 -10.02 5.43
N LEU A 306 -19.07 -10.38 5.78
CA LEU A 306 -18.72 -10.90 7.11
C LEU A 306 -19.01 -9.91 8.23
N THR A 307 -18.77 -8.62 8.02
CA THR A 307 -18.98 -7.56 9.04
C THR A 307 -20.41 -7.00 9.05
N GLY A 308 -21.23 -7.34 8.05
CA GLY A 308 -22.61 -6.90 7.91
C GLY A 308 -22.77 -5.53 7.25
N LEU A 309 -21.73 -5.02 6.60
CA LEU A 309 -21.79 -3.84 5.75
C LEU A 309 -22.53 -4.11 4.45
N GLU A 310 -22.46 -5.35 3.95
CA GLU A 310 -23.20 -5.83 2.79
C GLU A 310 -24.03 -7.09 3.14
N LYS A 311 -25.07 -7.32 2.34
CA LYS A 311 -25.92 -8.49 2.51
C LYS A 311 -25.30 -9.71 1.85
N VAL A 312 -25.28 -10.82 2.59
CA VAL A 312 -24.93 -12.13 2.08
C VAL A 312 -26.14 -12.71 1.33
N SER A 313 -25.95 -13.16 0.10
CA SER A 313 -27.01 -13.74 -0.75
C SER A 313 -27.15 -15.25 -0.58
N GLY A 314 -26.10 -15.93 -0.11
CA GLY A 314 -26.08 -17.38 0.14
C GLY A 314 -25.14 -17.75 1.27
N GLY A 315 -25.34 -18.93 1.86
CA GLY A 315 -24.51 -19.47 2.92
C GLY A 315 -24.86 -19.00 4.32
N LYS A 316 -23.98 -19.30 5.28
CA LYS A 316 -24.14 -18.98 6.71
C LYS A 316 -22.84 -18.47 7.31
N ILE A 317 -22.97 -17.61 8.31
CA ILE A 317 -21.87 -17.12 9.15
C ILE A 317 -22.20 -17.50 10.59
N LEU A 318 -21.41 -18.38 11.18
CA LEU A 318 -21.54 -18.80 12.57
C LEU A 318 -20.43 -18.15 13.39
N PHE A 319 -20.79 -17.48 14.46
CA PHE A 319 -19.86 -16.85 15.40
C PHE A 319 -20.11 -17.39 16.81
N ASN A 320 -19.10 -18.02 17.41
CA ASN A 320 -19.22 -18.77 18.66
C ASN A 320 -20.43 -19.74 18.64
N GLY A 321 -20.65 -20.40 17.49
CA GLY A 321 -21.75 -21.32 17.27
C GLY A 321 -23.14 -20.72 17.01
N GLN A 322 -23.27 -19.38 17.04
CA GLN A 322 -24.52 -18.67 16.76
C GLN A 322 -24.55 -18.17 15.30
N ASP A 323 -25.68 -18.34 14.63
CA ASP A 323 -25.87 -17.79 13.27
C ASP A 323 -26.04 -16.27 13.32
N ILE A 324 -25.05 -15.56 12.77
CA ILE A 324 -25.02 -14.10 12.68
C ILE A 324 -25.24 -13.59 11.26
N THR A 325 -25.60 -14.42 10.31
CA THR A 325 -25.72 -14.07 8.88
C THR A 325 -26.55 -12.81 8.66
N LYS A 326 -27.64 -12.66 9.42
CA LYS A 326 -28.56 -11.51 9.35
C LYS A 326 -28.41 -10.53 10.51
N ALA A 327 -27.44 -10.73 11.41
CA ALA A 327 -27.21 -9.85 12.55
C ALA A 327 -26.73 -8.46 12.09
N SER A 328 -27.16 -7.41 12.80
CA SER A 328 -26.68 -6.06 12.51
C SER A 328 -25.20 -5.87 12.88
N ILE A 329 -24.54 -4.86 12.33
CA ILE A 329 -23.15 -4.49 12.66
C ILE A 329 -22.99 -4.32 14.17
N ARG A 330 -23.95 -3.63 14.82
CA ARG A 330 -23.92 -3.40 16.27
C ARG A 330 -24.03 -4.71 17.06
N ASP A 331 -24.86 -5.64 16.62
CA ASP A 331 -25.02 -6.93 17.30
C ASP A 331 -23.76 -7.78 17.16
N ARG A 332 -23.14 -7.83 15.97
CA ARG A 332 -21.85 -8.50 15.75
C ARG A 332 -20.77 -7.91 16.68
N SER A 333 -20.70 -6.59 16.79
CA SER A 333 -19.76 -5.92 17.70
C SER A 333 -20.04 -6.22 19.18
N LYS A 334 -21.33 -6.31 19.60
CA LYS A 334 -21.71 -6.68 20.97
C LYS A 334 -21.38 -8.14 21.31
N MET A 335 -21.39 -9.02 20.32
CA MET A 335 -21.03 -10.43 20.47
C MET A 335 -19.51 -10.64 20.55
N GLY A 336 -18.69 -9.62 20.36
CA GLY A 336 -17.23 -9.69 20.46
C GLY A 336 -16.48 -9.74 19.14
N MET A 337 -17.09 -9.26 18.04
CA MET A 337 -16.40 -9.06 16.77
C MET A 337 -15.87 -7.63 16.68
N SER A 338 -14.58 -7.46 16.40
CA SER A 338 -13.95 -6.17 16.10
C SER A 338 -13.43 -6.15 14.68
N HIS A 339 -13.42 -4.95 14.07
CA HIS A 339 -13.04 -4.77 12.68
C HIS A 339 -12.11 -3.57 12.50
N ILE A 340 -10.89 -3.83 12.04
CA ILE A 340 -9.95 -2.84 11.53
C ILE A 340 -10.17 -2.76 10.01
N PRO A 341 -10.78 -1.68 9.48
CA PRO A 341 -11.17 -1.61 8.08
C PRO A 341 -9.98 -1.29 7.17
N GLU A 342 -10.08 -1.68 5.90
CA GLU A 342 -9.12 -1.38 4.85
C GLU A 342 -8.91 0.12 4.65
N ASP A 343 -10.01 0.86 4.49
CA ASP A 343 -9.98 2.32 4.36
C ASP A 343 -10.30 2.99 5.70
N ARG A 344 -9.24 3.49 6.35
CA ARG A 344 -9.33 4.16 7.64
C ARG A 344 -10.11 5.47 7.60
N HIS A 345 -10.16 6.15 6.45
CA HIS A 345 -10.86 7.42 6.29
C HIS A 345 -12.34 7.25 5.98
N LYS A 346 -12.69 6.22 5.22
CA LYS A 346 -14.08 5.95 4.83
C LYS A 346 -14.86 5.18 5.89
N HIS A 347 -14.20 4.21 6.55
CA HIS A 347 -14.86 3.27 7.45
C HIS A 347 -14.26 3.23 8.86
N GLY A 348 -13.05 3.75 9.05
CA GLY A 348 -12.33 3.64 10.33
C GLY A 348 -12.58 4.83 11.27
N LEU A 349 -12.53 6.04 10.77
CA LEU A 349 -12.51 7.28 11.57
C LEU A 349 -13.44 8.34 10.98
N VAL A 350 -13.98 9.16 11.87
CA VAL A 350 -14.60 10.44 11.49
C VAL A 350 -13.52 11.51 11.59
N LEU A 351 -12.97 11.92 10.44
CA LEU A 351 -11.76 12.75 10.39
C LEU A 351 -11.88 14.11 11.08
N ASP A 352 -13.08 14.69 11.09
CA ASP A 352 -13.36 16.01 11.69
C ASP A 352 -13.67 15.91 13.20
N TYR A 353 -13.72 14.68 13.75
CA TYR A 353 -13.87 14.44 15.18
C TYR A 353 -12.51 14.42 15.87
N SER A 354 -12.52 14.72 17.18
CA SER A 354 -11.35 14.53 18.03
C SER A 354 -11.02 13.04 18.21
N ILE A 355 -9.81 12.73 18.70
CA ILE A 355 -9.42 11.35 19.02
C ILE A 355 -10.38 10.76 20.06
N GLU A 356 -10.69 11.48 21.13
CA GLU A 356 -11.59 11.00 22.19
C GLU A 356 -12.98 10.62 21.65
N GLN A 357 -13.53 11.42 20.73
CA GLN A 357 -14.79 11.11 20.08
C GLN A 357 -14.69 9.86 19.19
N ASN A 358 -13.61 9.71 18.43
CA ASN A 358 -13.39 8.52 17.62
C ASN A 358 -13.17 7.24 18.44
N MET A 359 -12.52 7.33 19.62
CA MET A 359 -12.29 6.17 20.47
C MET A 359 -13.56 5.60 21.09
N VAL A 360 -14.55 6.45 21.41
CA VAL A 360 -15.83 5.98 21.96
C VAL A 360 -16.92 5.75 20.90
N LEU A 361 -16.66 6.05 19.63
CA LEU A 361 -17.63 6.06 18.54
C LEU A 361 -18.52 4.81 18.49
N GLN A 362 -17.99 3.65 18.80
CA GLN A 362 -18.72 2.38 18.79
C GLN A 362 -19.26 1.96 20.17
N ARG A 363 -18.96 2.72 21.23
CA ARG A 363 -19.29 2.42 22.63
C ARG A 363 -20.02 3.55 23.37
N TYR A 364 -20.27 4.68 22.71
CA TYR A 364 -20.84 5.88 23.35
C TYR A 364 -22.16 5.62 24.11
N TRP A 365 -22.90 4.58 23.71
CA TRP A 365 -24.18 4.18 24.30
C TRP A 365 -24.01 3.31 25.57
N GLN A 366 -22.81 2.90 25.94
CA GLN A 366 -22.57 2.12 27.16
C GLN A 366 -22.75 2.99 28.40
N PRO A 367 -23.22 2.40 29.53
CA PRO A 367 -23.45 3.16 30.77
C PRO A 367 -22.21 3.86 31.32
N GLU A 368 -21.00 3.42 30.92
CA GLU A 368 -19.75 4.06 31.24
C GLU A 368 -19.67 5.46 30.63
N PHE A 369 -20.11 5.64 29.39
CA PHE A 369 -19.97 6.87 28.60
C PHE A 369 -21.25 7.68 28.45
N GLU A 370 -22.40 7.09 28.77
CA GLU A 370 -23.71 7.74 28.64
C GLU A 370 -24.51 7.66 29.96
N SER A 371 -25.32 8.67 30.24
CA SER A 371 -26.33 8.65 31.29
C SER A 371 -27.49 9.54 30.89
N PHE A 372 -28.71 9.00 30.89
CA PHE A 372 -29.95 9.70 30.54
C PHE A 372 -29.92 10.43 29.18
N GLY A 373 -29.24 9.85 28.19
CA GLY A 373 -29.09 10.43 26.84
C GLY A 373 -27.94 11.44 26.72
N PHE A 374 -27.17 11.71 27.77
CA PHE A 374 -26.06 12.64 27.77
C PHE A 374 -24.71 11.91 27.82
N ILE A 375 -23.78 12.35 26.97
CA ILE A 375 -22.41 11.82 26.97
C ILE A 375 -21.64 12.37 28.19
N LYS A 376 -20.99 11.47 28.91
CA LYS A 376 -20.11 11.79 30.04
C LYS A 376 -18.74 12.22 29.53
N SER A 377 -18.56 13.48 29.16
CA SER A 377 -17.33 13.99 28.56
C SER A 377 -16.05 13.67 29.38
N LYS A 378 -16.15 13.67 30.72
CA LYS A 378 -15.02 13.35 31.58
C LYS A 378 -14.60 11.88 31.42
N ALA A 379 -15.56 10.95 31.45
CA ALA A 379 -15.27 9.52 31.26
C ALA A 379 -14.70 9.23 29.86
N VAL A 380 -15.25 9.90 28.83
CA VAL A 380 -14.72 9.82 27.45
C VAL A 380 -13.27 10.30 27.38
N ARG A 381 -12.96 11.41 28.06
CA ARG A 381 -11.60 11.97 28.10
C ARG A 381 -10.63 11.01 28.79
N GLU A 382 -10.95 10.55 29.98
CA GLU A 382 -10.11 9.62 30.76
C GLU A 382 -9.88 8.30 30.00
N TYR A 383 -10.92 7.79 29.33
CA TYR A 383 -10.81 6.62 28.47
C TYR A 383 -9.84 6.84 27.32
N ALA A 384 -9.95 7.96 26.62
CA ALA A 384 -9.09 8.29 25.49
C ALA A 384 -7.63 8.52 25.93
N GLU A 385 -7.39 9.19 27.06
CA GLU A 385 -6.05 9.39 27.62
C GLU A 385 -5.37 8.05 27.90
N ARG A 386 -6.09 7.11 28.53
CA ARG A 386 -5.59 5.74 28.79
C ARG A 386 -5.21 5.02 27.50
N LEU A 387 -6.05 5.08 26.46
CA LEU A 387 -5.75 4.42 25.19
C LEU A 387 -4.59 5.09 24.44
N ILE A 388 -4.51 6.41 24.47
CA ILE A 388 -3.40 7.17 23.88
C ILE A 388 -2.06 6.72 24.48
N GLU A 389 -2.00 6.61 25.81
CA GLU A 389 -0.79 6.17 26.51
C GLU A 389 -0.49 4.70 26.24
N GLN A 390 -1.48 3.81 26.41
CA GLN A 390 -1.31 2.36 26.29
C GLN A 390 -0.87 1.92 24.89
N TYR A 391 -1.35 2.61 23.84
CA TYR A 391 -1.10 2.24 22.44
C TYR A 391 -0.13 3.19 21.72
N ASP A 392 0.57 4.06 22.46
CA ASP A 392 1.53 5.05 21.92
C ASP A 392 0.93 5.83 20.72
N VAL A 393 -0.28 6.37 20.88
CA VAL A 393 -0.92 7.21 19.88
C VAL A 393 -0.38 8.63 20.02
N ARG A 394 0.42 9.07 19.04
CA ARG A 394 1.01 10.42 19.09
C ARG A 394 0.05 11.44 18.51
N SER A 395 -0.25 12.46 19.27
CA SER A 395 -1.18 13.53 18.90
C SER A 395 -0.66 14.87 19.43
N GLY A 396 -0.92 15.96 18.68
CA GLY A 396 -0.38 17.29 19.00
C GLY A 396 -1.01 17.93 20.24
N GLN A 397 -2.28 17.61 20.55
CA GLN A 397 -3.05 18.21 21.63
C GLN A 397 -3.73 17.13 22.52
N GLY A 398 -3.19 15.91 22.54
CA GLY A 398 -3.78 14.80 23.29
C GLY A 398 -5.17 14.40 22.75
N PRO A 399 -6.12 14.04 23.64
CA PRO A 399 -7.44 13.54 23.27
C PRO A 399 -8.28 14.47 22.38
N VAL A 400 -8.06 15.78 22.48
CA VAL A 400 -8.81 16.79 21.70
C VAL A 400 -8.27 17.03 20.29
N THR A 401 -7.16 16.40 19.93
CA THR A 401 -6.59 16.52 18.58
C THR A 401 -7.60 16.09 17.54
N ILE A 402 -7.83 16.93 16.55
CA ILE A 402 -8.67 16.59 15.39
C ILE A 402 -7.96 15.52 14.57
N THR A 403 -8.64 14.42 14.33
CA THR A 403 -8.06 13.20 13.76
C THR A 403 -7.48 13.42 12.36
N ARG A 404 -8.05 14.31 11.56
CA ARG A 404 -7.54 14.71 10.23
C ARG A 404 -6.11 15.24 10.27
N SER A 405 -5.69 15.87 11.36
CA SER A 405 -4.33 16.45 11.51
C SER A 405 -3.25 15.44 11.90
N MET A 406 -3.63 14.19 12.15
CA MET A 406 -2.71 13.14 12.56
C MET A 406 -2.06 12.45 11.36
N SER A 407 -0.86 11.89 11.56
CA SER A 407 -0.24 11.00 10.56
C SER A 407 -1.03 9.70 10.41
N GLY A 408 -0.96 9.08 9.22
CA GLY A 408 -1.64 7.81 8.93
C GLY A 408 -1.33 6.69 9.94
N GLY A 409 -0.07 6.58 10.39
CA GLY A 409 0.33 5.61 11.41
C GLY A 409 -0.35 5.85 12.76
N ASN A 410 -0.49 7.10 13.19
CA ASN A 410 -1.18 7.41 14.44
C ASN A 410 -2.71 7.28 14.34
N GLN A 411 -3.29 7.57 13.16
CA GLN A 411 -4.70 7.27 12.88
C GLN A 411 -4.96 5.77 12.98
N GLN A 412 -4.08 4.95 12.41
CA GLN A 412 -4.20 3.49 12.47
C GLN A 412 -4.02 2.95 13.89
N LYS A 413 -3.06 3.48 14.65
CA LYS A 413 -2.91 3.14 16.07
C LYS A 413 -4.17 3.46 16.89
N ALA A 414 -4.85 4.58 16.60
CA ALA A 414 -6.10 4.94 17.26
C ALA A 414 -7.23 3.95 16.93
N ILE A 415 -7.35 3.49 15.68
CA ILE A 415 -8.29 2.44 15.30
C ILE A 415 -7.97 1.14 16.03
N ILE A 416 -6.72 0.69 16.01
CA ILE A 416 -6.26 -0.53 16.67
C ILE A 416 -6.52 -0.47 18.16
N ALA A 417 -6.20 0.65 18.81
CA ALA A 417 -6.47 0.86 20.24
C ALA A 417 -7.96 0.67 20.54
N ARG A 418 -8.84 1.33 19.79
CA ARG A 418 -10.29 1.21 19.93
C ARG A 418 -10.79 -0.22 19.72
N GLU A 419 -10.31 -0.90 18.70
CA GLU A 419 -10.80 -2.23 18.34
C GLU A 419 -10.28 -3.32 19.28
N ILE A 420 -9.04 -3.24 19.75
CA ILE A 420 -8.43 -4.22 20.65
C ILE A 420 -8.90 -4.01 22.10
N ASP A 421 -9.11 -2.77 22.55
CA ASP A 421 -9.56 -2.48 23.94
C ASP A 421 -10.98 -3.00 24.24
N LYS A 422 -11.74 -3.33 23.21
CA LYS A 422 -13.04 -4.03 23.36
C LYS A 422 -12.89 -5.48 23.81
N ASP A 423 -11.66 -6.02 23.85
CA ASP A 423 -11.32 -7.42 24.14
C ASP A 423 -12.10 -8.42 23.28
N PRO A 424 -12.03 -8.30 21.94
CA PRO A 424 -12.85 -9.11 21.05
C PRO A 424 -12.48 -10.58 21.09
N ASP A 425 -13.47 -11.47 20.79
CA ASP A 425 -13.19 -12.89 20.52
C ASP A 425 -12.64 -13.09 19.10
N LEU A 426 -13.07 -12.25 18.15
CA LEU A 426 -12.59 -12.21 16.77
C LEU A 426 -12.17 -10.79 16.39
N LEU A 427 -10.92 -10.66 15.97
CA LEU A 427 -10.40 -9.45 15.35
C LEU A 427 -10.28 -9.65 13.84
N VAL A 428 -11.10 -8.95 13.06
CA VAL A 428 -10.99 -8.89 11.60
C VAL A 428 -10.10 -7.71 11.24
N ALA A 429 -8.92 -7.94 10.69
CA ALA A 429 -7.95 -6.92 10.31
C ALA A 429 -7.74 -6.92 8.80
N VAL A 430 -8.14 -5.84 8.13
CA VAL A 430 -8.08 -5.74 6.67
C VAL A 430 -7.03 -4.74 6.26
N GLN A 431 -5.98 -5.21 5.59
CA GLN A 431 -4.83 -4.41 5.16
C GLN A 431 -4.35 -3.45 6.26
N PRO A 432 -4.14 -3.94 7.50
CA PRO A 432 -3.93 -3.08 8.67
C PRO A 432 -2.67 -2.24 8.58
N THR A 433 -1.73 -2.61 7.71
CA THR A 433 -0.43 -1.97 7.52
C THR A 433 -0.33 -1.12 6.26
N ARG A 434 -1.39 -1.11 5.42
CA ARG A 434 -1.40 -0.43 4.13
C ARG A 434 -1.02 1.05 4.24
N GLY A 435 0.03 1.44 3.49
CA GLY A 435 0.49 2.83 3.41
C GLY A 435 1.08 3.38 4.70
N LEU A 436 1.62 2.51 5.57
CA LEU A 436 2.27 2.89 6.81
C LEU A 436 3.79 2.78 6.73
N ASP A 437 4.47 3.41 7.68
CA ASP A 437 5.91 3.28 7.85
C ASP A 437 6.27 1.96 8.56
N VAL A 438 7.53 1.53 8.39
CA VAL A 438 8.02 0.25 8.93
C VAL A 438 7.86 0.16 10.45
N GLY A 439 8.04 1.27 11.16
CA GLY A 439 7.85 1.29 12.61
C GLY A 439 6.40 1.07 13.04
N ALA A 440 5.45 1.60 12.27
CA ALA A 440 4.02 1.34 12.49
C ALA A 440 3.65 -0.10 12.10
N ILE A 441 4.22 -0.63 11.02
CA ILE A 441 4.01 -2.03 10.58
C ILE A 441 4.46 -3.00 11.68
N GLU A 442 5.69 -2.86 12.18
CA GLU A 442 6.23 -3.69 13.28
C GLU A 442 5.30 -3.67 14.52
N TYR A 443 4.85 -2.46 14.88
CA TYR A 443 3.92 -2.30 16.00
C TYR A 443 2.60 -3.04 15.76
N ILE A 444 2.00 -2.92 14.59
CA ILE A 444 0.71 -3.55 14.25
C ILE A 444 0.85 -5.06 14.25
N HIS A 445 1.88 -5.61 13.62
CA HIS A 445 2.16 -7.04 13.64
C HIS A 445 2.28 -7.56 15.08
N SER A 446 2.99 -6.82 15.94
CA SER A 446 3.11 -7.19 17.37
C SER A 446 1.76 -7.22 18.08
N GLN A 447 0.85 -6.30 17.76
CA GLN A 447 -0.51 -6.28 18.33
C GLN A 447 -1.36 -7.45 17.86
N LEU A 448 -1.33 -7.79 16.56
CA LEU A 448 -2.06 -8.95 16.01
C LEU A 448 -1.59 -10.26 16.66
N VAL A 449 -0.27 -10.46 16.75
CA VAL A 449 0.32 -11.64 17.41
C VAL A 449 -0.02 -11.66 18.91
N ALA A 450 -0.01 -10.51 19.57
CA ALA A 450 -0.40 -10.43 20.98
C ALA A 450 -1.87 -10.81 21.21
N GLN A 451 -2.80 -10.48 20.28
CA GLN A 451 -4.19 -10.95 20.37
C GLN A 451 -4.28 -12.47 20.21
N ARG A 452 -3.60 -13.03 19.21
CA ARG A 452 -3.51 -14.48 19.03
C ARG A 452 -2.96 -15.18 20.29
N ASP A 453 -1.85 -14.67 20.83
CA ASP A 453 -1.19 -15.28 22.00
C ASP A 453 -2.05 -15.20 23.27
N LYS A 454 -3.00 -14.25 23.34
CA LYS A 454 -4.06 -14.19 24.37
C LYS A 454 -5.18 -15.21 24.12
N GLY A 455 -5.12 -16.01 23.08
CA GLY A 455 -6.15 -16.98 22.71
C GLY A 455 -7.32 -16.38 21.93
N LYS A 456 -7.18 -15.18 21.36
CA LYS A 456 -8.20 -14.60 20.47
C LYS A 456 -8.07 -15.15 19.07
N ALA A 457 -9.15 -15.15 18.31
CA ALA A 457 -9.15 -15.46 16.88
C ALA A 457 -8.82 -14.19 16.08
N VAL A 458 -7.94 -14.31 15.08
CA VAL A 458 -7.59 -13.18 14.19
C VAL A 458 -7.81 -13.62 12.75
N LEU A 459 -8.63 -12.86 12.02
CA LEU A 459 -8.77 -12.96 10.58
C LEU A 459 -8.05 -11.77 9.95
N LEU A 460 -6.92 -12.03 9.33
CA LEU A 460 -6.14 -11.06 8.58
C LEU A 460 -6.55 -11.11 7.11
N VAL A 461 -6.72 -9.99 6.47
CA VAL A 461 -6.81 -9.88 5.01
C VAL A 461 -5.67 -8.99 4.56
N SER A 462 -4.75 -9.52 3.77
CA SER A 462 -3.55 -8.78 3.34
C SER A 462 -3.19 -9.09 1.89
N LEU A 463 -2.69 -8.06 1.22
CA LEU A 463 -2.12 -8.12 -0.13
C LEU A 463 -0.57 -8.11 -0.07
N GLU A 464 0.01 -7.81 1.11
CA GLU A 464 1.45 -7.71 1.32
C GLU A 464 2.01 -9.08 1.68
N LEU A 465 2.84 -9.65 0.79
CA LEU A 465 3.39 -11.01 0.94
C LEU A 465 4.19 -11.20 2.22
N ASP A 466 5.02 -10.20 2.58
CA ASP A 466 5.82 -10.26 3.80
C ASP A 466 4.91 -10.34 5.04
N GLU A 467 3.80 -9.57 5.08
CA GLU A 467 2.82 -9.65 6.16
C GLU A 467 2.12 -11.01 6.19
N VAL A 468 1.70 -11.52 5.02
CA VAL A 468 1.06 -12.84 4.89
C VAL A 468 1.98 -13.94 5.43
N MET A 469 3.24 -13.96 5.05
CA MET A 469 4.21 -15.00 5.44
C MET A 469 4.62 -14.91 6.91
N ASP A 470 4.85 -13.69 7.41
CA ASP A 470 5.43 -13.49 8.74
C ASP A 470 4.41 -13.58 9.87
N VAL A 471 3.17 -13.11 9.63
CA VAL A 471 2.18 -12.97 10.70
C VAL A 471 1.25 -14.19 10.78
N SER A 472 0.93 -14.83 9.65
CA SER A 472 -0.10 -15.87 9.58
C SER A 472 0.32 -17.20 10.20
N ASP A 473 -0.64 -17.93 10.75
CA ASP A 473 -0.48 -19.34 11.12
C ASP A 473 -1.04 -20.27 10.02
N ARG A 474 -2.00 -19.77 9.23
CA ARG A 474 -2.61 -20.45 8.08
C ARG A 474 -2.99 -19.42 7.03
N ILE A 475 -2.73 -19.71 5.76
CA ILE A 475 -3.02 -18.84 4.62
C ILE A 475 -4.12 -19.48 3.78
N LEU A 476 -5.16 -18.71 3.51
CA LEU A 476 -6.18 -18.98 2.51
C LEU A 476 -5.95 -18.03 1.34
N VAL A 477 -5.97 -18.52 0.11
CA VAL A 477 -5.76 -17.65 -1.06
C VAL A 477 -7.09 -17.46 -1.79
N MET A 478 -7.45 -16.20 -2.02
CA MET A 478 -8.66 -15.82 -2.74
C MET A 478 -8.32 -15.33 -4.15
N TYR A 479 -8.97 -15.92 -5.14
CA TYR A 479 -8.88 -15.53 -6.55
C TYR A 479 -10.25 -15.56 -7.20
N GLU A 480 -10.64 -14.47 -7.88
CA GLU A 480 -11.95 -14.31 -8.56
C GLU A 480 -13.17 -14.69 -7.67
N GLY A 481 -13.10 -14.37 -6.39
CA GLY A 481 -14.17 -14.61 -5.42
C GLY A 481 -14.23 -16.02 -4.84
N GLU A 482 -13.29 -16.89 -5.18
CA GLU A 482 -13.19 -18.28 -4.70
C GLU A 482 -11.95 -18.47 -3.83
N LEU A 483 -11.98 -19.40 -2.87
CA LEU A 483 -10.79 -19.87 -2.19
C LEU A 483 -10.10 -20.92 -3.06
N VAL A 484 -8.89 -20.63 -3.51
CA VAL A 484 -8.14 -21.48 -4.46
C VAL A 484 -6.99 -22.24 -3.83
N GLY A 485 -6.77 -22.09 -2.52
CA GLY A 485 -5.75 -22.86 -1.79
C GLY A 485 -5.74 -22.56 -0.31
N GLN A 486 -5.29 -23.54 0.48
CA GLN A 486 -4.97 -23.42 1.89
C GLN A 486 -3.50 -23.83 2.10
N LEU A 487 -2.68 -22.92 2.63
CA LEU A 487 -1.23 -23.08 2.68
C LEU A 487 -0.70 -22.89 4.11
N ASP A 488 0.41 -23.56 4.41
CA ASP A 488 1.17 -23.32 5.64
C ASP A 488 2.31 -22.34 5.34
N PRO A 489 2.37 -21.16 6.02
CA PRO A 489 3.42 -20.17 5.80
C PRO A 489 4.84 -20.70 6.09
N LYS A 490 4.99 -21.82 6.80
CA LYS A 490 6.30 -22.42 7.10
C LYS A 490 6.86 -23.26 5.95
N THR A 491 6.02 -23.72 5.04
CA THR A 491 6.39 -24.66 3.99
C THR A 491 6.23 -24.09 2.59
N VAL A 492 5.33 -23.14 2.40
CA VAL A 492 5.09 -22.51 1.09
C VAL A 492 6.18 -21.50 0.77
N SER A 493 6.64 -21.44 -0.49
CA SER A 493 7.52 -20.36 -0.94
C SER A 493 6.70 -19.13 -1.41
N VAL A 494 7.36 -17.97 -1.46
CA VAL A 494 6.75 -16.73 -1.95
C VAL A 494 6.30 -16.87 -3.40
N GLU A 495 7.12 -17.55 -4.23
CA GLU A 495 6.82 -17.81 -5.63
C GLU A 495 5.58 -18.72 -5.78
N GLU A 496 5.49 -19.75 -4.95
CA GLU A 496 4.34 -20.67 -4.94
C GLU A 496 3.06 -19.94 -4.51
N LEU A 497 3.12 -19.15 -3.43
CA LEU A 497 2.01 -18.29 -2.99
C LEU A 497 1.57 -17.36 -4.12
N GLY A 498 2.51 -16.76 -4.85
CA GLY A 498 2.25 -15.91 -6.01
C GLY A 498 1.47 -16.62 -7.12
N LEU A 499 1.75 -17.92 -7.39
CA LEU A 499 1.01 -18.70 -8.39
C LEU A 499 -0.45 -18.90 -8.01
N TYR A 500 -0.76 -19.13 -6.71
CA TYR A 500 -2.15 -19.19 -6.25
C TYR A 500 -2.84 -17.83 -6.34
N MET A 501 -2.15 -16.76 -5.94
CA MET A 501 -2.70 -15.39 -6.00
C MET A 501 -3.01 -14.94 -7.43
N ALA A 502 -2.23 -15.42 -8.41
CA ALA A 502 -2.45 -15.19 -9.84
C ALA A 502 -3.46 -16.16 -10.48
N GLY A 503 -4.01 -17.12 -9.72
CA GLY A 503 -4.95 -18.12 -10.22
C GLY A 503 -4.34 -19.22 -11.11
N ALA A 504 -3.00 -19.23 -11.25
CA ALA A 504 -2.26 -20.21 -12.06
C ALA A 504 -2.15 -21.57 -11.36
N LYS A 505 -2.31 -21.61 -10.03
CA LYS A 505 -2.38 -22.84 -9.23
C LYS A 505 -3.65 -22.81 -8.38
N ARG A 506 -4.33 -23.96 -8.28
CA ARG A 506 -5.56 -24.12 -7.51
C ARG A 506 -5.58 -25.51 -6.86
N ASP A 507 -5.82 -25.55 -5.57
CA ASP A 507 -6.03 -26.78 -4.81
C ASP A 507 -7.36 -26.69 -4.05
N PRO A 508 -8.08 -27.82 -3.85
CA PRO A 508 -9.29 -27.83 -3.04
C PRO A 508 -8.99 -27.35 -1.61
N VAL A 509 -9.77 -26.41 -1.11
CA VAL A 509 -9.72 -26.01 0.29
C VAL A 509 -10.60 -26.99 1.09
N PRO A 510 -10.06 -27.65 2.13
CA PRO A 510 -10.83 -28.57 2.93
C PRO A 510 -12.04 -27.87 3.59
N GLU A 511 -13.22 -28.42 3.47
CA GLU A 511 -14.44 -27.88 4.12
C GLU A 511 -14.44 -28.09 5.65
N GLU A 512 -13.67 -29.06 6.13
CA GLU A 512 -13.51 -29.38 7.54
C GLU A 512 -12.09 -29.09 8.02
N VAL A 513 -11.88 -27.92 8.57
CA VAL A 513 -10.72 -27.66 9.44
C VAL A 513 -11.15 -26.85 10.65
#